data_51e8370dae80f008bfd55b77ef01f9c2
#
_entry.id   51e8370dae80f008bfd55b77ef01f9c2
#
_cell.length_a   1.000
_cell.length_b   1.000
_cell.length_c   1.000
_cell.angle_alpha   90.00
_cell.angle_beta   90.00
_cell.angle_gamma   90.00
#
_symmetry.space_group_name_H-M   'P 1'
#
loop_
_entity.id
_entity.type
_entity.pdbx_description
1 polymer ?
#
loop_
_entity_poly.entity_id
_entity_poly.type
_entity_poly.pdbx_seq_one_letter_code
_entity_poly.pdbx_strand_id
1 'polypeptide(L)'
;MEEYKQWRSDVFVRDNWTCQTCNIRGGYIMPHHIKGFSRIIKENNISDTDTARSCEELWDINNGRTLCVDCHKETENYARRKINGD
;
A
#
# COMPACT_ATOMS: atom_id res chain seq x y z
N MET A 1 4.85 -2.11 13.01
CA MET A 1 6.19 -2.04 12.42
C MET A 1 6.53 -0.61 12.06
N GLU A 2 7.66 -0.15 12.52
CA GLU A 2 8.06 1.25 12.32
C GLU A 2 8.26 1.59 10.85
N GLU A 3 8.83 0.67 10.12
CA GLU A 3 9.07 0.91 8.69
C GLU A 3 7.77 1.14 7.94
N TYR A 4 6.74 0.41 8.28
CA TYR A 4 5.44 0.60 7.66
C TYR A 4 4.87 1.97 7.99
N LYS A 5 4.97 2.36 9.26
CA LYS A 5 4.44 3.65 9.69
C LYS A 5 5.16 4.80 9.00
N GLN A 6 6.48 4.68 8.85
CA GLN A 6 7.26 5.70 8.17
C GLN A 6 6.89 5.77 6.70
N TRP A 7 6.80 4.61 6.04
CA TRP A 7 6.42 4.54 4.64
C TRP A 7 5.03 5.13 4.41
N ARG A 8 4.09 4.78 5.27
CA ARG A 8 2.72 5.29 5.21
C ARG A 8 2.70 6.81 5.28
N SER A 9 3.43 7.34 6.25
CA SER A 9 3.50 8.78 6.45
C SER A 9 4.15 9.47 5.25
N ASP A 10 5.23 8.89 4.74
CA ASP A 10 5.94 9.47 3.60
C ASP A 10 5.07 9.48 2.34
N VAL A 11 4.31 8.42 2.12
CA VAL A 11 3.41 8.35 0.97
C VAL A 11 2.33 9.43 1.10
N PHE A 12 1.74 9.56 2.28
CA PHE A 12 0.71 10.55 2.50
C PHE A 12 1.24 11.97 2.32
N VAL A 13 2.41 12.26 2.88
CA VAL A 13 2.99 13.60 2.78
C VAL A 13 3.30 13.93 1.32
N ARG A 14 3.90 12.98 0.60
CA ARG A 14 4.22 13.20 -0.81
C ARG A 14 2.95 13.53 -1.60
N ASP A 15 1.86 12.83 -1.30
CA ASP A 15 0.61 12.96 -2.05
C ASP A 15 -0.30 14.04 -1.46
N ASN A 16 0.17 14.76 -0.44
CA ASN A 16 -0.59 15.84 0.18
C ASN A 16 -1.93 15.34 0.72
N TRP A 17 -1.92 14.11 1.28
CA TRP A 17 -3.10 13.49 1.91
C TRP A 17 -4.28 13.39 0.95
N THR A 18 -4.00 13.27 -0.33
CA THR A 18 -5.01 13.31 -1.38
C THR A 18 -5.04 11.98 -2.12
N CYS A 19 -6.24 11.46 -2.33
CA CYS A 19 -6.40 10.25 -3.14
C CYS A 19 -5.91 10.53 -4.55
N GLN A 20 -5.00 9.70 -5.02
CA GLN A 20 -4.37 9.92 -6.32
C GLN A 20 -5.27 9.52 -7.48
N THR A 21 -6.42 8.92 -7.20
CA THR A 21 -7.34 8.52 -8.25
C THR A 21 -8.52 9.48 -8.37
N CYS A 22 -9.18 9.80 -7.25
CA CYS A 22 -10.36 10.66 -7.31
C CYS A 22 -10.13 12.05 -6.75
N ASN A 23 -8.93 12.31 -6.20
CA ASN A 23 -8.52 13.63 -5.72
C ASN A 23 -9.25 14.12 -4.46
N ILE A 24 -9.92 13.24 -3.75
CA ILE A 24 -10.47 13.59 -2.45
C ILE A 24 -9.32 13.73 -1.48
N ARG A 25 -9.31 14.82 -0.73
CA ARG A 25 -8.25 15.07 0.24
C ARG A 25 -8.72 14.75 1.64
N GLY A 26 -7.88 13.98 2.36
CA GLY A 26 -8.20 13.63 3.74
C GLY A 26 -9.27 12.58 3.84
N GLY A 27 -9.97 12.55 4.96
CA GLY A 27 -10.98 11.55 5.20
C GLY A 27 -10.37 10.18 5.42
N TYR A 28 -11.04 9.17 4.93
CA TYR A 28 -10.54 7.80 5.07
C TYR A 28 -9.64 7.48 3.91
N ILE A 29 -8.34 7.69 4.10
CA ILE A 29 -7.34 7.40 3.09
C ILE A 29 -6.43 6.31 3.62
N MET A 30 -5.77 5.61 2.71
CA MET A 30 -4.86 4.53 3.08
C MET A 30 -3.72 4.46 2.07
N PRO A 31 -2.56 3.97 2.51
CA PRO A 31 -1.44 3.82 1.60
C PRO A 31 -1.63 2.51 0.85
N HIS A 32 -1.46 2.55 -0.45
CA HIS A 32 -1.63 1.38 -1.30
C HIS A 32 -0.29 0.98 -1.88
N HIS A 33 0.08 -0.29 -1.72
CA HIS A 33 1.25 -0.85 -2.40
C HIS A 33 0.85 -1.14 -3.83
N ILE A 34 1.47 -0.45 -4.78
CA ILE A 34 1.16 -0.63 -6.20
C ILE A 34 1.47 -2.08 -6.59
N LYS A 35 2.68 -2.54 -6.26
CA LYS A 35 2.98 -3.95 -6.33
C LYS A 35 2.62 -4.49 -4.95
N GLY A 36 1.67 -5.41 -4.88
CA GLY A 36 1.08 -5.83 -3.62
C GLY A 36 2.08 -6.31 -2.57
N PHE A 37 1.77 -6.03 -1.33
CA PHE A 37 2.61 -6.41 -0.20
C PHE A 37 2.87 -7.92 -0.22
N SER A 38 1.81 -8.71 -0.36
CA SER A 38 1.95 -10.18 -0.37
C SER A 38 2.84 -10.67 -1.50
N ARG A 39 2.76 -10.01 -2.63
CA ARG A 39 3.57 -10.40 -3.78
C ARG A 39 5.04 -10.15 -3.52
N ILE A 40 5.35 -8.99 -2.91
CA ILE A 40 6.73 -8.67 -2.58
C ILE A 40 7.28 -9.65 -1.56
N ILE A 41 6.47 -10.00 -0.56
CA ILE A 41 6.86 -10.97 0.45
C ILE A 41 7.23 -12.29 -0.21
N LYS A 42 6.40 -12.74 -1.13
CA LYS A 42 6.62 -14.02 -1.79
C LYS A 42 7.84 -13.98 -2.69
N GLU A 43 7.99 -12.93 -3.49
CA GLU A 43 9.09 -12.84 -4.43
C GLU A 43 10.45 -12.74 -3.76
N ASN A 44 10.47 -12.17 -2.55
CA ASN A 44 11.72 -11.99 -1.82
C ASN A 44 11.94 -13.07 -0.76
N ASN A 45 11.07 -14.09 -0.74
CA ASN A 45 11.19 -15.19 0.22
C ASN A 45 11.26 -14.71 1.66
N ILE A 46 10.45 -13.72 1.99
CA ILE A 46 10.44 -13.15 3.32
C ILE A 46 9.61 -14.04 4.23
N SER A 47 10.21 -14.48 5.33
CA SER A 47 9.52 -15.39 6.24
C SER A 47 9.42 -14.86 7.66
N ASP A 48 10.02 -13.71 7.95
CA ASP A 48 9.94 -13.16 9.30
C ASP A 48 9.96 -11.64 9.26
N THR A 49 9.72 -11.05 10.42
CA THR A 49 9.62 -9.60 10.56
C THR A 49 10.94 -8.90 10.27
N ASP A 50 12.05 -9.46 10.74
CA ASP A 50 13.34 -8.83 10.56
C ASP A 50 13.70 -8.71 9.08
N THR A 51 13.45 -9.76 8.33
CA THR A 51 13.71 -9.75 6.89
C THR A 51 12.79 -8.77 6.18
N ALA A 52 11.53 -8.71 6.62
CA ALA A 52 10.58 -7.76 6.04
C ALA A 52 11.02 -6.33 6.27
N ARG A 53 11.52 -6.03 7.47
CA ARG A 53 11.95 -4.67 7.79
C ARG A 53 13.13 -4.23 6.94
N SER A 54 13.95 -5.17 6.52
CA SER A 54 15.12 -4.88 5.71
C SER A 54 14.83 -4.87 4.21
N CYS A 55 13.62 -5.20 3.81
CA CYS A 55 13.28 -5.30 2.40
C CYS A 55 12.95 -3.93 1.85
N GLU A 56 13.86 -3.33 1.12
CA GLU A 56 13.67 -1.99 0.60
C GLU A 56 12.47 -1.88 -0.33
N GLU A 57 12.16 -2.93 -1.05
CA GLU A 57 11.04 -2.91 -1.98
C GLU A 57 9.71 -2.71 -1.26
N LEU A 58 9.57 -3.25 -0.06
CA LEU A 58 8.35 -3.09 0.72
C LEU A 58 8.13 -1.63 1.14
N TRP A 59 9.21 -0.88 1.31
CA TRP A 59 9.13 0.47 1.84
C TRP A 59 9.51 1.54 0.83
N ASP A 60 9.53 1.15 -0.44
CA ASP A 60 9.85 2.07 -1.53
C ASP A 60 8.67 3.02 -1.72
N ILE A 61 8.93 4.31 -1.55
CA ILE A 61 7.87 5.30 -1.66
C ILE A 61 7.30 5.34 -3.08
N ASN A 62 8.10 4.96 -4.06
CA ASN A 62 7.63 4.92 -5.44
C ASN A 62 6.65 3.79 -5.69
N ASN A 63 6.57 2.85 -4.76
CA ASN A 63 5.61 1.76 -4.84
C ASN A 63 4.38 2.05 -3.99
N GLY A 64 4.18 3.30 -3.57
CA GLY A 64 3.07 3.67 -2.73
C GLY A 64 2.20 4.74 -3.37
N ARG A 65 0.92 4.67 -3.11
CA ARG A 65 -0.05 5.68 -3.53
C ARG A 65 -1.04 5.90 -2.42
N THR A 66 -1.47 7.14 -2.24
CA THR A 66 -2.55 7.42 -1.31
C THR A 66 -3.86 7.20 -2.05
N LEU A 67 -4.74 6.39 -1.48
CA LEU A 67 -6.06 6.14 -2.05
C LEU A 67 -7.11 6.28 -0.96
N CYS A 68 -8.28 6.79 -1.31
CA CYS A 68 -9.39 6.74 -0.38
C CYS A 68 -9.90 5.31 -0.31
N VAL A 69 -10.73 5.04 0.70
CA VAL A 69 -11.23 3.68 0.90
C VAL A 69 -11.92 3.16 -0.35
N ASP A 70 -12.76 3.98 -0.96
CA ASP A 70 -13.51 3.54 -2.13
C ASP A 70 -12.61 3.22 -3.32
N CYS A 71 -11.63 4.08 -3.58
CA CYS A 71 -10.69 3.82 -4.68
C CYS A 71 -9.80 2.63 -4.38
N HIS A 72 -9.44 2.44 -3.12
CA HIS A 72 -8.63 1.30 -2.74
C HIS A 72 -9.37 -0.01 -2.99
N LYS A 73 -10.67 -0.02 -2.79
CA LYS A 73 -11.48 -1.21 -3.04
C LYS A 73 -11.52 -1.57 -4.52
N GLU A 74 -11.27 -0.59 -5.37
CA GLU A 74 -11.27 -0.83 -6.81
C GLU A 74 -9.97 -1.41 -7.30
N THR A 75 -8.94 -1.48 -6.45
CA THR A 75 -7.65 -1.96 -6.90
C THR A 75 -7.66 -3.47 -7.05
N GLU A 76 -6.76 -3.95 -7.90
CA GLU A 76 -6.63 -5.37 -8.15
C GLU A 76 -6.27 -6.15 -6.89
N ASN A 77 -5.45 -5.56 -6.05
CA ASN A 77 -5.01 -6.23 -4.83
C ASN A 77 -6.14 -6.50 -3.85
N TYR A 78 -7.17 -5.69 -3.90
CA TYR A 78 -8.29 -5.84 -2.99
C TYR A 78 -9.44 -6.58 -3.64
N ALA A 79 -9.78 -6.21 -4.86
CA ALA A 79 -11.00 -6.67 -5.51
C ALA A 79 -10.99 -8.13 -5.83
N ARG A 80 -9.81 -8.71 -5.99
CA ARG A 80 -9.73 -10.10 -6.36
C ARG A 80 -10.47 -11.02 -5.42
N ARG A 81 -10.47 -10.69 -4.14
CA ARG A 81 -11.15 -11.52 -3.18
C ARG A 81 -12.64 -11.54 -3.40
N LYS A 82 -13.19 -10.41 -3.76
CA LYS A 82 -14.60 -10.33 -3.95
C LYS A 82 -15.04 -11.07 -5.18
N ILE A 83 -14.24 -10.96 -6.18
CA ILE A 83 -14.54 -11.62 -7.40
C ILE A 83 -14.59 -13.10 -7.23
N ASN A 84 -13.67 -13.62 -6.47
CA ASN A 84 -13.66 -15.04 -6.25
C ASN A 84 -14.83 -15.47 -5.44
N GLY A 85 -15.29 -14.61 -4.62
CA GLY A 85 -16.42 -14.92 -3.82
C GLY A 85 -17.66 -14.67 -4.56
N ASP A 86 -17.47 -14.01 -5.59
CA ASP A 86 -18.55 -13.68 -6.32
C ASP A 86 -18.78 -14.35 -7.33
#